data_52c312b1e80469911eb40b3c26d52105
#
_entry.id   52c312b1e80469911eb40b3c26d52105
#
_cell.length_a   1.000
_cell.length_b   1.000
_cell.length_c   1.000
_cell.angle_alpha   90.00
_cell.angle_beta   90.00
_cell.angle_gamma   90.00
#
_symmetry.space_group_name_H-M   'P 1'
#
loop_
_entity.id
_entity.type
_entity.pdbx_description
1 polymer ?
#
loop_
_entity_poly.entity_id
_entity_poly.type
_entity_poly.pdbx_seq_one_letter_code
_entity_poly.pdbx_strand_id
1 'polypeptide(L)'
;MKKILAMALACVTVMGLFAGCAKKPVDNGDEKTTTIQVAAIETAYGAEMWQKIAEAFEKQTGIKVELTTDKNLEDVISGPMQNGQYPDVVHLATGRPAGLTEQLIKQNGLHELTNVLNSKVPGEDKLVSEKIAGGFTATSLTNPYGNGKTYLAPMFYSPCGLFYNAKLFEAKGWTVPTTWDEMWQLGEKAKAEGIALFTYPTAGYYDAFMFALMYSISGAEFFDKATRYEEGVWDTPEAKKLFEILDKLATYTHKNTPAQANNQDFT
;
A
#
# COMPACT_ATOMS: atom_id res chain seq x y z
N MET A 1 -45.84 -41.60 -27.17
CA MET A 1 -46.65 -40.76 -26.26
C MET A 1 -46.28 -40.91 -24.78
N LYS A 2 -45.89 -42.07 -24.25
CA LYS A 2 -45.52 -42.21 -22.82
C LYS A 2 -44.13 -41.51 -22.42
N LYS A 3 -43.22 -41.33 -23.35
CA LYS A 3 -41.91 -40.67 -23.08
C LYS A 3 -41.97 -39.12 -23.09
N ILE A 4 -42.96 -38.55 -23.76
CA ILE A 4 -43.16 -37.09 -23.80
C ILE A 4 -43.86 -36.60 -22.54
N LEU A 5 -44.72 -37.42 -21.95
CA LEU A 5 -45.43 -37.08 -20.71
C LEU A 5 -44.49 -37.10 -19.48
N ALA A 6 -43.48 -37.96 -19.48
CA ALA A 6 -42.46 -38.01 -18.41
C ALA A 6 -41.51 -36.80 -18.41
N MET A 7 -41.26 -36.24 -19.60
CA MET A 7 -40.38 -35.06 -19.74
C MET A 7 -41.07 -33.75 -19.36
N ALA A 8 -42.41 -33.69 -19.58
CA ALA A 8 -43.22 -32.53 -19.16
C ALA A 8 -43.40 -32.45 -17.64
N LEU A 9 -43.47 -33.62 -16.96
CA LEU A 9 -43.61 -33.68 -15.50
C LEU A 9 -42.31 -33.36 -14.76
N ALA A 10 -41.14 -33.65 -15.36
CA ALA A 10 -39.82 -33.31 -14.81
C ALA A 10 -39.51 -31.81 -14.88
N CYS A 11 -40.02 -31.11 -15.92
CA CYS A 11 -39.82 -29.65 -16.03
C CYS A 11 -40.69 -28.85 -15.04
N VAL A 12 -41.85 -29.36 -14.65
CA VAL A 12 -42.71 -28.65 -13.68
C VAL A 12 -42.22 -28.79 -12.24
N THR A 13 -41.55 -29.89 -11.92
CA THR A 13 -40.97 -30.09 -10.57
C THR A 13 -39.66 -29.29 -10.34
N VAL A 14 -38.94 -28.93 -11.38
CA VAL A 14 -37.71 -28.09 -11.25
C VAL A 14 -38.02 -26.59 -11.12
N MET A 15 -39.17 -26.13 -11.70
CA MET A 15 -39.59 -24.72 -11.54
C MET A 15 -40.26 -24.43 -10.18
N GLY A 16 -40.66 -25.45 -9.42
CA GLY A 16 -41.27 -25.28 -8.09
C GLY A 16 -40.28 -25.09 -6.95
N LEU A 17 -38.96 -25.33 -7.17
CA LEU A 17 -37.94 -25.27 -6.12
C LEU A 17 -37.17 -23.92 -6.06
N PHE A 18 -37.39 -23.01 -7.01
CA PHE A 18 -36.81 -21.68 -6.99
C PHE A 18 -37.78 -20.57 -6.54
N ALA A 19 -39.00 -20.89 -6.17
CA ALA A 19 -40.00 -19.91 -5.71
C ALA A 19 -40.07 -19.77 -4.17
N GLY A 20 -39.11 -20.27 -3.43
CA GLY A 20 -39.07 -20.16 -1.98
C GLY A 20 -37.82 -19.47 -1.46
N CYS A 21 -37.84 -18.16 -1.36
CA CYS A 21 -37.22 -17.26 -0.40
C CYS A 21 -36.94 -15.87 -0.98
N ALA A 22 -37.92 -15.32 -1.70
CA ALA A 22 -38.01 -13.86 -1.72
C ALA A 22 -38.83 -13.47 -0.48
N LYS A 23 -38.23 -13.38 0.70
CA LYS A 23 -38.79 -12.60 1.80
C LYS A 23 -38.91 -11.16 1.29
N LYS A 24 -40.14 -10.69 1.03
CA LYS A 24 -40.40 -9.24 0.95
C LYS A 24 -39.85 -8.63 2.23
N PRO A 25 -39.10 -7.52 2.16
CA PRO A 25 -38.74 -6.77 3.35
C PRO A 25 -40.07 -6.40 4.04
N VAL A 26 -40.23 -6.83 5.26
CA VAL A 26 -41.26 -6.27 6.15
C VAL A 26 -40.71 -4.90 6.51
N ASP A 27 -41.35 -3.86 6.01
CA ASP A 27 -41.16 -2.48 6.37
C ASP A 27 -41.63 -2.30 7.84
N ASN A 28 -40.81 -2.70 8.78
CA ASN A 28 -40.93 -2.30 10.16
C ASN A 28 -40.09 -1.01 10.24
N GLY A 29 -40.72 0.14 10.49
CA GLY A 29 -40.15 1.47 10.56
C GLY A 29 -39.02 1.70 11.57
N ASP A 30 -38.10 0.75 11.66
CA ASP A 30 -36.79 0.92 12.25
C ASP A 30 -35.89 1.59 11.21
N GLU A 31 -35.37 2.75 11.49
CA GLU A 31 -34.31 3.40 10.73
C GLU A 31 -33.23 2.38 10.47
N LYS A 32 -33.11 1.92 9.22
CA LYS A 32 -32.13 0.92 8.81
C LYS A 32 -30.76 1.56 8.92
N THR A 33 -30.12 1.40 10.09
CA THR A 33 -28.79 1.94 10.32
C THR A 33 -27.86 1.32 9.27
N THR A 34 -27.39 2.15 8.36
CA THR A 34 -26.39 1.73 7.36
C THR A 34 -25.13 1.34 8.10
N THR A 35 -24.56 0.22 7.76
CA THR A 35 -23.28 -0.25 8.31
C THR A 35 -22.29 -0.38 7.16
N ILE A 36 -21.06 0.12 7.35
CA ILE A 36 -19.95 -0.08 6.44
C ILE A 36 -18.85 -0.92 7.12
N GLN A 37 -18.18 -1.73 6.31
CA GLN A 37 -17.04 -2.55 6.74
C GLN A 37 -15.75 -1.85 6.36
N VAL A 38 -14.90 -1.57 7.35
CA VAL A 38 -13.60 -0.93 7.17
C VAL A 38 -12.51 -1.87 7.64
N ALA A 39 -11.57 -2.19 6.76
CA ALA A 39 -10.41 -2.99 7.07
C ALA A 39 -9.15 -2.10 7.00
N ALA A 40 -8.42 -1.97 8.10
CA ALA A 40 -7.27 -1.09 8.20
C ALA A 40 -6.08 -1.80 8.83
N ILE A 41 -4.90 -1.61 8.21
CA ILE A 41 -3.68 -2.18 8.76
C ILE A 41 -3.32 -1.55 10.10
N GLU A 42 -3.01 -2.37 11.09
CA GLU A 42 -2.40 -1.93 12.33
C GLU A 42 -0.90 -1.73 12.11
N THR A 43 -0.44 -0.51 12.28
CA THR A 43 0.98 -0.15 12.18
C THR A 43 1.66 -0.15 13.55
N ALA A 44 2.94 0.27 13.61
CA ALA A 44 3.64 0.50 14.87
C ALA A 44 2.95 1.54 15.80
N TYR A 45 2.04 2.35 15.25
CA TYR A 45 1.24 3.32 16.00
C TYR A 45 -0.05 2.72 16.60
N GLY A 46 -0.29 1.42 16.41
CA GLY A 46 -1.47 0.71 16.91
C GLY A 46 -2.74 0.98 16.10
N ALA A 47 -3.88 0.51 16.64
CA ALA A 47 -5.21 0.61 16.03
C ALA A 47 -6.06 1.77 16.58
N GLU A 48 -5.65 2.44 17.66
CA GLU A 48 -6.46 3.45 18.37
C GLU A 48 -6.92 4.60 17.47
N MET A 49 -6.06 5.01 16.52
CA MET A 49 -6.41 6.04 15.55
C MET A 49 -7.66 5.65 14.74
N TRP A 50 -7.70 4.41 14.25
CA TRP A 50 -8.82 3.91 13.45
C TRP A 50 -10.10 3.80 14.26
N GLN A 51 -10.02 3.38 15.52
CA GLN A 51 -11.15 3.34 16.43
C GLN A 51 -11.75 4.74 16.63
N LYS A 52 -10.90 5.74 16.90
CA LYS A 52 -11.34 7.15 17.06
C LYS A 52 -11.95 7.72 15.77
N ILE A 53 -11.40 7.37 14.59
CA ILE A 53 -11.95 7.78 13.30
C ILE A 53 -13.34 7.16 13.10
N ALA A 54 -13.49 5.85 13.37
CA ALA A 54 -14.77 5.16 13.25
C ALA A 54 -15.84 5.78 14.17
N GLU A 55 -15.53 5.97 15.46
CA GLU A 55 -16.42 6.61 16.44
C GLU A 55 -16.84 8.04 16.02
N ALA A 56 -15.88 8.83 15.53
CA ALA A 56 -16.16 10.19 15.05
C ALA A 56 -17.06 10.20 13.82
N PHE A 57 -16.82 9.28 12.88
CA PHE A 57 -17.62 9.10 11.67
C PHE A 57 -19.04 8.66 12.01
N GLU A 58 -19.19 7.64 12.87
CA GLU A 58 -20.51 7.18 13.33
C GLU A 58 -21.30 8.32 14.00
N LYS A 59 -20.64 9.08 14.87
CA LYS A 59 -21.26 10.22 15.56
C LYS A 59 -21.73 11.32 14.58
N GLN A 60 -20.96 11.55 13.52
CA GLN A 60 -21.26 12.62 12.55
C GLN A 60 -22.31 12.21 11.54
N THR A 61 -22.36 10.93 11.14
CA THR A 61 -23.15 10.47 10.00
C THR A 61 -24.33 9.57 10.39
N GLY A 62 -24.30 8.95 11.57
CA GLY A 62 -25.23 7.89 11.95
C GLY A 62 -24.94 6.55 11.27
N ILE A 63 -23.91 6.44 10.43
CA ILE A 63 -23.50 5.22 9.76
C ILE A 63 -22.58 4.43 10.69
N LYS A 64 -22.91 3.18 10.97
CA LYS A 64 -22.06 2.29 11.78
C LYS A 64 -20.83 1.83 11.00
N VAL A 65 -19.71 1.67 11.73
CA VAL A 65 -18.45 1.16 11.19
C VAL A 65 -18.09 -0.16 11.85
N GLU A 66 -18.10 -1.23 11.08
CA GLU A 66 -17.50 -2.51 11.49
C GLU A 66 -16.02 -2.47 11.12
N LEU A 67 -15.18 -2.20 12.12
CA LEU A 67 -13.75 -2.01 11.95
C LEU A 67 -12.98 -3.32 12.20
N THR A 68 -12.21 -3.74 11.21
CA THR A 68 -11.22 -4.81 11.32
C THR A 68 -9.82 -4.22 11.26
N THR A 69 -8.99 -4.47 12.26
CA THR A 69 -7.58 -4.06 12.28
C THR A 69 -6.68 -5.24 12.59
N ASP A 70 -5.61 -5.41 11.83
CA ASP A 70 -4.59 -6.42 12.08
C ASP A 70 -3.25 -5.99 11.47
N LYS A 71 -2.12 -6.47 12.03
CA LYS A 71 -0.77 -6.26 11.48
C LYS A 71 -0.54 -7.03 10.18
N ASN A 72 -1.19 -8.17 10.07
CA ASN A 72 -1.21 -9.03 8.89
C ASN A 72 -2.61 -8.99 8.26
N LEU A 73 -3.13 -7.80 8.03
CA LEU A 73 -4.50 -7.58 7.57
C LEU A 73 -4.85 -8.40 6.33
N GLU A 74 -3.90 -8.57 5.42
CA GLU A 74 -4.08 -9.35 4.19
C GLU A 74 -4.47 -10.80 4.48
N ASP A 75 -3.90 -11.42 5.52
CA ASP A 75 -4.22 -12.80 5.91
C ASP A 75 -5.67 -12.90 6.44
N VAL A 76 -6.16 -11.82 7.06
CA VAL A 76 -7.52 -11.76 7.59
C VAL A 76 -8.57 -11.58 6.48
N ILE A 77 -8.32 -10.67 5.53
CA ILE A 77 -9.33 -10.27 4.54
C ILE A 77 -9.26 -11.05 3.22
N SER A 78 -8.11 -11.63 2.84
CA SER A 78 -7.96 -12.30 1.54
C SER A 78 -8.92 -13.48 1.35
N GLY A 79 -9.13 -14.29 2.36
CA GLY A 79 -10.06 -15.43 2.31
C GLY A 79 -11.52 -15.01 2.06
N PRO A 80 -12.08 -14.10 2.87
CA PRO A 80 -13.40 -13.50 2.61
C PRO A 80 -13.52 -12.87 1.23
N MET A 81 -12.50 -12.08 0.78
CA MET A 81 -12.51 -11.42 -0.52
C MET A 81 -12.55 -12.41 -1.69
N GLN A 82 -11.87 -13.55 -1.60
CA GLN A 82 -11.95 -14.63 -2.60
C GLN A 82 -13.36 -15.21 -2.72
N ASN A 83 -14.16 -15.12 -1.67
CA ASN A 83 -15.56 -15.53 -1.63
C ASN A 83 -16.54 -14.39 -1.95
N GLY A 84 -16.06 -13.26 -2.47
CA GLY A 84 -16.87 -12.10 -2.84
C GLY A 84 -17.31 -11.22 -1.67
N GLN A 85 -16.73 -11.39 -0.49
CA GLN A 85 -17.00 -10.58 0.70
C GLN A 85 -15.92 -9.52 0.84
N TYR A 86 -16.12 -8.37 0.20
CA TYR A 86 -15.18 -7.26 0.21
C TYR A 86 -15.55 -6.26 1.30
N PRO A 87 -14.58 -5.76 2.07
CA PRO A 87 -14.79 -4.56 2.88
C PRO A 87 -15.14 -3.37 1.98
N ASP A 88 -15.96 -2.45 2.48
CA ASP A 88 -16.31 -1.21 1.76
C ASP A 88 -15.10 -0.28 1.62
N VAL A 89 -14.23 -0.26 2.64
CA VAL A 89 -12.99 0.52 2.65
C VAL A 89 -11.84 -0.35 3.12
N VAL A 90 -10.74 -0.32 2.38
CA VAL A 90 -9.49 -1.01 2.76
C VAL A 90 -8.36 0.02 2.84
N HIS A 91 -7.66 0.03 3.97
CA HIS A 91 -6.42 0.79 4.15
C HIS A 91 -5.23 -0.17 4.23
N LEU A 92 -4.38 -0.12 3.22
CA LEU A 92 -3.14 -0.89 3.11
C LEU A 92 -2.01 0.00 2.60
N ALA A 93 -0.77 -0.37 2.93
CA ALA A 93 0.39 0.19 2.25
C ALA A 93 0.64 -0.57 0.94
N THR A 94 1.22 0.09 -0.04
CA THR A 94 1.81 -0.55 -1.23
C THR A 94 3.13 -1.21 -0.89
N GLY A 95 3.59 -2.17 -1.69
CA GLY A 95 4.88 -2.85 -1.50
C GLY A 95 4.92 -3.85 -0.34
N ARG A 96 3.78 -4.24 0.21
CA ARG A 96 3.74 -5.25 1.27
C ARG A 96 3.99 -6.65 0.72
N PRO A 97 4.63 -7.56 1.50
CA PRO A 97 4.99 -8.90 1.02
C PRO A 97 3.83 -9.73 0.47
N ALA A 98 2.62 -9.58 1.03
CA ALA A 98 1.43 -10.28 0.55
C ALA A 98 0.91 -9.75 -0.81
N GLY A 99 1.29 -8.51 -1.20
CA GLY A 99 0.99 -7.94 -2.51
C GLY A 99 -0.49 -7.79 -2.85
N LEU A 100 -1.38 -7.68 -1.85
CA LEU A 100 -2.82 -7.61 -2.10
C LEU A 100 -3.21 -6.35 -2.88
N THR A 101 -2.62 -5.20 -2.57
CA THR A 101 -2.87 -3.95 -3.30
C THR A 101 -2.47 -4.09 -4.77
N GLU A 102 -1.31 -4.67 -5.04
CA GLU A 102 -0.77 -4.92 -6.39
C GLU A 102 -1.63 -5.93 -7.16
N GLN A 103 -2.16 -6.95 -6.48
CA GLN A 103 -3.09 -7.90 -7.08
C GLN A 103 -4.41 -7.22 -7.49
N LEU A 104 -4.96 -6.37 -6.62
CA LEU A 104 -6.18 -5.61 -6.93
C LEU A 104 -5.97 -4.66 -8.10
N ILE A 105 -4.81 -3.97 -8.16
CA ILE A 105 -4.43 -3.14 -9.30
C ILE A 105 -4.41 -3.99 -10.59
N LYS A 106 -3.69 -5.10 -10.59
CA LYS A 106 -3.54 -6.00 -11.75
C LYS A 106 -4.89 -6.55 -12.24
N GLN A 107 -5.83 -6.77 -11.33
CA GLN A 107 -7.17 -7.29 -11.64
C GLN A 107 -8.17 -6.20 -12.01
N ASN A 108 -7.77 -4.92 -12.06
CA ASN A 108 -8.66 -3.76 -12.17
C ASN A 108 -9.77 -3.74 -11.09
N GLY A 109 -9.44 -4.23 -9.89
CA GLY A 109 -10.37 -4.38 -8.77
C GLY A 109 -10.54 -3.13 -7.91
N LEU A 110 -9.91 -2.00 -8.27
CA LEU A 110 -9.99 -0.75 -7.53
C LEU A 110 -11.12 0.14 -8.03
N HIS A 111 -11.86 0.73 -7.10
CA HIS A 111 -12.87 1.75 -7.41
C HIS A 111 -12.22 3.12 -7.71
N GLU A 112 -12.75 3.84 -8.68
CA GLU A 112 -12.28 5.19 -9.00
C GLU A 112 -12.69 6.19 -7.90
N LEU A 113 -11.73 6.92 -7.34
CA LEU A 113 -11.91 7.85 -6.24
C LEU A 113 -11.87 9.33 -6.66
N THR A 114 -11.73 9.65 -7.95
CA THR A 114 -11.63 11.04 -8.43
C THR A 114 -12.80 11.90 -7.96
N ASN A 115 -14.02 11.39 -8.02
CA ASN A 115 -15.21 12.09 -7.56
C ASN A 115 -15.20 12.30 -6.03
N VAL A 116 -14.70 11.35 -5.26
CA VAL A 116 -14.57 11.46 -3.79
C VAL A 116 -13.59 12.59 -3.46
N LEU A 117 -12.43 12.61 -4.13
CA LEU A 117 -11.41 13.64 -3.91
C LEU A 117 -11.89 15.05 -4.30
N ASN A 118 -12.78 15.14 -5.28
CA ASN A 118 -13.38 16.39 -5.72
C ASN A 118 -14.67 16.77 -4.97
N SER A 119 -15.10 15.97 -4.00
CA SER A 119 -16.22 16.30 -3.13
C SER A 119 -15.79 17.19 -1.96
N LYS A 120 -16.74 17.94 -1.41
CA LYS A 120 -16.49 18.71 -0.18
C LYS A 120 -16.34 17.79 1.03
N VAL A 121 -15.43 18.16 1.91
CA VAL A 121 -15.33 17.54 3.23
C VAL A 121 -16.62 17.84 4.01
N PRO A 122 -17.27 16.85 4.62
CA PRO A 122 -18.49 17.09 5.40
C PRO A 122 -18.28 18.16 6.48
N GLY A 123 -19.10 19.22 6.43
CA GLY A 123 -19.00 20.33 7.37
C GLY A 123 -17.93 21.38 7.06
N GLU A 124 -17.23 21.27 5.94
CA GLU A 124 -16.23 22.26 5.48
C GLU A 124 -16.50 22.73 4.06
N ASP A 125 -16.00 23.91 3.70
CA ASP A 125 -16.06 24.43 2.32
C ASP A 125 -14.90 23.94 1.43
N LYS A 126 -13.99 23.12 1.97
CA LYS A 126 -12.83 22.58 1.27
C LYS A 126 -13.14 21.25 0.59
N LEU A 127 -12.50 21.00 -0.55
CA LEU A 127 -12.50 19.69 -1.19
C LEU A 127 -11.59 18.72 -0.41
N VAL A 128 -11.88 17.43 -0.50
CA VAL A 128 -11.02 16.37 0.07
C VAL A 128 -9.60 16.49 -0.50
N SER A 129 -9.45 16.74 -1.80
CA SER A 129 -8.14 16.94 -2.45
C SER A 129 -7.35 18.13 -1.92
N GLU A 130 -8.01 19.17 -1.42
CA GLU A 130 -7.36 20.33 -0.83
C GLU A 130 -6.81 20.06 0.59
N LYS A 131 -7.24 18.98 1.24
CA LYS A 131 -6.72 18.52 2.53
C LYS A 131 -5.48 17.63 2.39
N ILE A 132 -5.23 17.14 1.18
CA ILE A 132 -4.08 16.29 0.87
C ILE A 132 -2.92 17.19 0.47
N ALA A 133 -1.73 16.92 1.00
CA ALA A 133 -0.52 17.67 0.65
C ALA A 133 -0.26 17.61 -0.86
N GLY A 134 0.16 18.74 -1.43
CA GLY A 134 0.38 18.85 -2.87
C GLY A 134 1.38 17.82 -3.40
N GLY A 135 1.11 17.29 -4.59
CA GLY A 135 1.95 16.30 -5.26
C GLY A 135 1.61 14.83 -4.95
N PHE A 136 0.81 14.54 -3.93
CA PHE A 136 0.50 13.15 -3.58
C PHE A 136 -0.73 12.56 -4.32
N THR A 137 -1.53 13.36 -5.00
CA THR A 137 -2.73 12.88 -5.71
C THR A 137 -2.51 12.58 -7.19
N ALA A 138 -1.34 12.92 -7.74
CA ALA A 138 -1.04 12.81 -9.17
C ALA A 138 0.19 11.92 -9.45
N THR A 139 0.43 10.93 -8.61
CA THR A 139 1.56 10.00 -8.74
C THR A 139 1.13 8.69 -9.41
N SER A 140 2.07 7.91 -9.92
CA SER A 140 1.82 6.54 -10.40
C SER A 140 1.26 5.64 -9.29
N LEU A 141 1.59 5.90 -8.04
CA LEU A 141 1.07 5.15 -6.88
C LEU A 141 -0.42 5.43 -6.63
N THR A 142 -0.92 6.64 -6.92
CA THR A 142 -2.34 6.98 -6.77
C THR A 142 -3.15 6.76 -8.03
N ASN A 143 -2.48 6.77 -9.19
CA ASN A 143 -3.03 6.49 -10.52
C ASN A 143 -2.27 5.32 -11.17
N PRO A 144 -2.45 4.08 -10.69
CA PRO A 144 -1.68 2.93 -11.17
C PRO A 144 -1.97 2.55 -12.62
N TYR A 145 -3.10 2.99 -13.17
CA TYR A 145 -3.49 2.68 -14.57
C TYR A 145 -3.05 3.74 -15.58
N GLY A 146 -2.40 4.84 -15.16
CA GLY A 146 -1.90 5.87 -16.06
C GLY A 146 -2.96 6.66 -16.84
N ASN A 147 -4.24 6.59 -16.45
CA ASN A 147 -5.38 7.14 -17.19
C ASN A 147 -5.86 8.51 -16.69
N GLY A 148 -5.08 9.18 -15.82
CA GLY A 148 -5.41 10.48 -15.25
C GLY A 148 -6.44 10.47 -14.13
N LYS A 149 -6.85 9.28 -13.65
CA LYS A 149 -7.83 9.10 -12.58
C LYS A 149 -7.16 8.60 -11.31
N THR A 150 -7.76 8.86 -10.16
CA THR A 150 -7.24 8.41 -8.86
C THR A 150 -7.99 7.18 -8.38
N TYR A 151 -7.25 6.16 -7.92
CA TYR A 151 -7.78 4.91 -7.41
C TYR A 151 -7.29 4.59 -6.00
N LEU A 152 -6.15 5.15 -5.60
CA LEU A 152 -5.59 5.00 -4.25
C LEU A 152 -5.49 6.39 -3.62
N ALA A 153 -6.23 6.61 -2.54
CA ALA A 153 -6.20 7.87 -1.80
C ALA A 153 -5.04 7.86 -0.79
N PRO A 154 -4.08 8.81 -0.88
CA PRO A 154 -3.03 8.92 0.12
C PRO A 154 -3.63 9.43 1.43
N MET A 155 -3.32 8.76 2.54
CA MET A 155 -3.81 9.15 3.85
C MET A 155 -2.72 9.81 4.69
N PHE A 156 -1.55 9.20 4.76
CA PHE A 156 -0.37 9.75 5.42
C PHE A 156 0.89 9.20 4.77
N TYR A 157 2.02 9.85 5.03
CA TYR A 157 3.33 9.41 4.56
C TYR A 157 4.35 9.45 5.69
N SER A 158 5.36 8.60 5.58
CA SER A 158 6.54 8.63 6.44
C SER A 158 7.76 8.98 5.59
N PRO A 159 8.41 10.13 5.79
CA PRO A 159 9.63 10.43 5.07
C PRO A 159 10.75 9.49 5.53
N CYS A 160 11.41 8.85 4.56
CA CYS A 160 12.58 8.04 4.80
C CYS A 160 13.83 8.80 4.35
N GLY A 161 14.98 8.52 4.98
CA GLY A 161 16.22 9.18 4.65
C GLY A 161 17.44 8.43 5.20
N LEU A 162 18.61 8.85 4.78
CA LEU A 162 19.87 8.39 5.34
C LEU A 162 20.16 9.19 6.61
N PHE A 163 20.36 8.48 7.71
CA PHE A 163 20.79 9.03 8.98
C PHE A 163 22.25 8.64 9.21
N TYR A 164 23.03 9.49 9.84
CA TYR A 164 24.41 9.18 10.17
C TYR A 164 24.73 9.48 11.63
N ASN A 165 25.67 8.75 12.18
CA ASN A 165 26.17 9.00 13.52
C ASN A 165 27.15 10.20 13.51
N ALA A 166 26.63 11.40 13.83
CA ALA A 166 27.41 12.63 13.80
C ALA A 166 28.65 12.59 14.69
N LYS A 167 28.55 11.95 15.87
CA LYS A 167 29.71 11.82 16.80
C LYS A 167 30.80 10.91 16.22
N LEU A 168 30.40 9.83 15.55
CA LEU A 168 31.36 8.95 14.88
C LEU A 168 32.06 9.69 13.74
N PHE A 169 31.31 10.42 12.92
CA PHE A 169 31.86 11.20 11.81
C PHE A 169 32.86 12.26 12.31
N GLU A 170 32.50 12.99 13.38
CA GLU A 170 33.38 13.95 14.04
C GLU A 170 34.66 13.27 14.57
N ALA A 171 34.52 12.19 15.32
CA ALA A 171 35.64 11.45 15.91
C ALA A 171 36.62 10.88 14.86
N LYS A 172 36.10 10.52 13.68
CA LYS A 172 36.88 9.98 12.55
C LYS A 172 37.33 11.03 11.56
N GLY A 173 36.92 12.29 11.69
CA GLY A 173 37.15 13.31 10.71
C GLY A 173 36.52 13.04 9.35
N TRP A 174 35.37 12.33 9.35
CA TRP A 174 34.64 12.00 8.14
C TRP A 174 33.75 13.15 7.74
N THR A 175 33.63 13.38 6.43
CA THR A 175 32.69 14.31 5.83
C THR A 175 31.48 13.56 5.29
N VAL A 176 30.29 14.14 5.45
CA VAL A 176 29.06 13.56 4.87
C VAL A 176 29.17 13.62 3.34
N PRO A 177 29.07 12.47 2.64
CA PRO A 177 29.18 12.43 1.20
C PRO A 177 28.02 13.15 0.51
N THR A 178 28.29 13.83 -0.59
CA THR A 178 27.31 14.51 -1.45
C THR A 178 27.17 13.85 -2.81
N THR A 179 28.09 12.96 -3.15
CA THR A 179 28.12 12.19 -4.39
C THR A 179 28.31 10.70 -4.11
N TRP A 180 27.97 9.85 -5.08
CA TRP A 180 28.24 8.42 -4.98
C TRP A 180 29.73 8.09 -4.92
N ASP A 181 30.57 8.84 -5.61
CA ASP A 181 32.02 8.64 -5.56
C ASP A 181 32.59 8.94 -4.18
N GLU A 182 32.16 10.03 -3.53
CA GLU A 182 32.51 10.33 -2.14
C GLU A 182 31.97 9.27 -1.18
N MET A 183 30.75 8.77 -1.42
CA MET A 183 30.15 7.69 -0.64
C MET A 183 31.00 6.42 -0.70
N TRP A 184 31.47 6.05 -1.89
CA TRP A 184 32.32 4.87 -2.06
C TRP A 184 33.70 5.04 -1.45
N GLN A 185 34.28 6.24 -1.55
CA GLN A 185 35.55 6.56 -0.88
C GLN A 185 35.41 6.47 0.64
N LEU A 186 34.31 6.96 1.20
CA LEU A 186 34.02 6.81 2.63
C LEU A 186 33.81 5.35 3.00
N GLY A 187 33.14 4.58 2.13
CA GLY A 187 32.93 3.13 2.30
C GLY A 187 34.25 2.36 2.44
N GLU A 188 35.23 2.65 1.59
CA GLU A 188 36.57 2.05 1.70
C GLU A 188 37.29 2.43 3.00
N LYS A 189 37.19 3.69 3.43
CA LYS A 189 37.78 4.15 4.70
C LYS A 189 37.13 3.43 5.89
N ALA A 190 35.80 3.36 5.93
CA ALA A 190 35.07 2.69 6.99
C ALA A 190 35.39 1.19 7.04
N LYS A 191 35.43 0.53 5.88
CA LYS A 191 35.75 -0.89 5.76
C LYS A 191 37.18 -1.20 6.23
N ALA A 192 38.15 -0.34 5.93
CA ALA A 192 39.53 -0.48 6.41
C ALA A 192 39.63 -0.42 7.95
N GLU A 193 38.69 0.25 8.60
CA GLU A 193 38.59 0.35 10.06
C GLU A 193 37.63 -0.69 10.67
N GLY A 194 37.11 -1.62 9.88
CA GLY A 194 36.17 -2.65 10.33
C GLY A 194 34.75 -2.12 10.60
N ILE A 195 34.42 -0.94 10.09
CA ILE A 195 33.12 -0.27 10.27
C ILE A 195 32.29 -0.48 9.01
N ALA A 196 31.05 -0.93 9.17
CA ALA A 196 30.09 -0.96 8.06
C ALA A 196 29.53 0.45 7.82
N LEU A 197 29.56 0.91 6.55
CA LEU A 197 29.04 2.24 6.22
C LEU A 197 27.51 2.27 6.29
N PHE A 198 26.84 1.16 5.95
CA PHE A 198 25.39 1.05 5.93
C PHE A 198 24.86 -0.05 6.84
N THR A 199 23.74 0.24 7.45
CA THR A 199 22.83 -0.73 8.04
C THR A 199 21.40 -0.24 7.89
N TYR A 200 20.44 -1.14 7.75
CA TYR A 200 19.03 -0.80 7.61
C TYR A 200 18.16 -1.98 8.05
N PRO A 201 16.96 -1.73 8.61
CA PRO A 201 15.98 -2.79 8.80
C PRO A 201 15.52 -3.31 7.45
N THR A 202 15.48 -4.64 7.26
CA THR A 202 15.10 -5.23 5.97
C THR A 202 13.60 -5.23 5.72
N ALA A 203 12.77 -5.04 6.77
CA ALA A 203 11.33 -4.95 6.64
C ALA A 203 10.89 -3.52 6.29
N GLY A 204 10.65 -3.25 4.99
CA GLY A 204 9.97 -2.05 4.52
C GLY A 204 10.81 -0.77 4.40
N TYR A 205 12.13 -0.84 4.48
CA TYR A 205 12.99 0.35 4.37
C TYR A 205 13.91 0.32 3.15
N TYR A 206 14.24 -0.85 2.66
CA TYR A 206 15.10 -0.99 1.49
C TYR A 206 14.38 -0.60 0.20
N ASP A 207 13.10 -0.91 0.08
CA ASP A 207 12.22 -0.52 -1.01
C ASP A 207 12.04 1.00 -1.07
N ALA A 208 11.86 1.68 0.07
CA ALA A 208 11.78 3.13 0.12
C ALA A 208 13.07 3.80 -0.40
N PHE A 209 14.24 3.25 -0.05
CA PHE A 209 15.51 3.68 -0.60
C PHE A 209 15.60 3.42 -2.12
N MET A 210 15.17 2.25 -2.56
CA MET A 210 15.17 1.88 -3.98
C MET A 210 14.28 2.81 -4.82
N PHE A 211 13.10 3.20 -4.32
CA PHE A 211 12.22 4.16 -4.98
C PHE A 211 12.87 5.54 -5.11
N ALA A 212 13.49 6.04 -4.04
CA ALA A 212 14.23 7.30 -4.08
C ALA A 212 15.40 7.25 -5.07
N LEU A 213 16.11 6.13 -5.13
CA LEU A 213 17.21 5.91 -6.05
C LEU A 213 16.75 5.86 -7.50
N MET A 214 15.66 5.17 -7.82
CA MET A 214 15.05 5.15 -9.15
C MET A 214 14.74 6.56 -9.64
N TYR A 215 14.11 7.37 -8.78
CA TYR A 215 13.79 8.75 -9.11
C TYR A 215 15.06 9.61 -9.29
N SER A 216 16.08 9.39 -8.48
CA SER A 216 17.37 10.10 -8.56
C SER A 216 18.17 9.79 -9.84
N ILE A 217 18.05 8.57 -10.37
CA ILE A 217 18.77 8.13 -11.58
C ILE A 217 18.22 8.80 -12.83
N SER A 218 16.91 8.85 -12.98
CA SER A 218 16.26 9.21 -14.25
C SER A 218 14.95 10.00 -14.10
N GLY A 219 14.67 10.52 -12.90
CA GLY A 219 13.47 11.29 -12.63
C GLY A 219 12.19 10.45 -12.63
N ALA A 220 11.07 11.12 -12.88
CA ALA A 220 9.74 10.50 -12.79
C ALA A 220 9.53 9.39 -13.82
N GLU A 221 10.11 9.49 -15.01
CA GLU A 221 9.82 8.57 -16.11
C GLU A 221 10.18 7.12 -15.78
N PHE A 222 11.40 6.87 -15.33
CA PHE A 222 11.83 5.52 -14.92
C PHE A 222 11.06 5.02 -13.72
N PHE A 223 10.85 5.88 -12.73
CA PHE A 223 10.06 5.56 -11.53
C PHE A 223 8.63 5.15 -11.90
N ASP A 224 7.95 5.93 -12.75
CA ASP A 224 6.57 5.67 -13.15
C ASP A 224 6.43 4.38 -13.97
N LYS A 225 7.34 4.13 -14.90
CA LYS A 225 7.38 2.89 -15.68
C LYS A 225 7.59 1.67 -14.78
N ALA A 226 8.54 1.75 -13.86
CA ALA A 226 8.85 0.67 -12.92
C ALA A 226 7.69 0.37 -11.96
N THR A 227 7.04 1.39 -11.43
CA THR A 227 5.90 1.24 -10.50
C THR A 227 4.60 0.84 -11.20
N ARG A 228 4.49 1.02 -12.52
CA ARG A 228 3.40 0.49 -13.35
C ARG A 228 3.70 -0.88 -13.94
N TYR A 229 4.85 -1.46 -13.65
CA TYR A 229 5.28 -2.77 -14.16
C TYR A 229 5.30 -2.83 -15.69
N GLU A 230 5.74 -1.73 -16.34
CA GLU A 230 5.83 -1.71 -17.82
C GLU A 230 6.81 -2.76 -18.32
N GLU A 231 6.44 -3.46 -19.38
CA GLU A 231 7.26 -4.52 -19.99
C GLU A 231 8.62 -3.94 -20.43
N GLY A 232 9.69 -4.66 -20.15
CA GLY A 232 11.06 -4.28 -20.55
C GLY A 232 11.71 -3.19 -19.69
N VAL A 233 11.02 -2.61 -18.70
CA VAL A 233 11.58 -1.53 -17.86
C VAL A 233 12.88 -1.94 -17.15
N TRP A 234 13.02 -3.21 -16.83
CA TRP A 234 14.19 -3.74 -16.14
C TRP A 234 15.36 -4.09 -17.06
N ASP A 235 15.17 -4.03 -18.39
CA ASP A 235 16.22 -4.23 -19.40
C ASP A 235 16.81 -2.90 -19.91
N THR A 236 16.61 -1.81 -19.15
CA THR A 236 17.06 -0.47 -19.49
C THR A 236 18.42 -0.11 -18.88
N PRO A 237 19.14 0.88 -19.42
CA PRO A 237 20.37 1.42 -18.79
C PRO A 237 20.13 1.96 -17.38
N GLU A 238 18.96 2.55 -17.12
CA GLU A 238 18.55 3.07 -15.81
C GLU A 238 18.44 1.95 -14.79
N ALA A 239 17.80 0.85 -15.16
CA ALA A 239 17.69 -0.34 -14.30
C ALA A 239 19.07 -0.94 -14.03
N LYS A 240 19.93 -1.04 -15.03
CA LYS A 240 21.32 -1.49 -14.86
C LYS A 240 22.06 -0.59 -13.87
N LYS A 241 21.94 0.73 -14.01
CA LYS A 241 22.55 1.70 -13.11
C LYS A 241 22.05 1.57 -11.67
N LEU A 242 20.74 1.33 -11.50
CA LEU A 242 20.13 1.06 -10.20
C LEU A 242 20.79 -0.15 -9.53
N PHE A 243 20.85 -1.28 -10.23
CA PHE A 243 21.42 -2.50 -9.67
C PHE A 243 22.93 -2.41 -9.42
N GLU A 244 23.69 -1.70 -10.25
CA GLU A 244 25.11 -1.42 -10.00
C GLU A 244 25.34 -0.66 -8.69
N ILE A 245 24.50 0.34 -8.39
CA ILE A 245 24.58 1.10 -7.14
C ILE A 245 24.20 0.21 -5.96
N LEU A 246 23.13 -0.60 -6.07
CA LEU A 246 22.68 -1.50 -5.01
C LEU A 246 23.72 -2.60 -4.71
N ASP A 247 24.32 -3.19 -5.73
CA ASP A 247 25.39 -4.19 -5.58
C ASP A 247 26.60 -3.61 -4.85
N LYS A 248 27.03 -2.41 -5.29
CA LYS A 248 28.14 -1.73 -4.64
C LYS A 248 27.84 -1.34 -3.20
N LEU A 249 26.62 -0.88 -2.91
CA LEU A 249 26.17 -0.56 -1.55
C LEU A 249 26.20 -1.79 -0.65
N ALA A 250 25.83 -2.96 -1.18
CA ALA A 250 25.85 -4.23 -0.42
C ALA A 250 27.27 -4.53 0.11
N THR A 251 28.34 -4.13 -0.60
CA THR A 251 29.74 -4.38 -0.17
C THR A 251 30.12 -3.62 1.09
N TYR A 252 29.41 -2.54 1.43
CA TYR A 252 29.63 -1.68 2.60
C TYR A 252 28.54 -1.83 3.65
N THR A 253 27.59 -2.74 3.44
CA THR A 253 26.49 -3.00 4.37
C THR A 253 26.93 -3.95 5.47
N HIS A 254 26.43 -3.75 6.69
CA HIS A 254 26.76 -4.60 7.82
C HIS A 254 26.29 -6.06 7.58
N LYS A 255 27.18 -7.01 7.86
CA LYS A 255 26.97 -8.45 7.56
C LYS A 255 25.71 -9.06 8.20
N ASN A 256 25.25 -8.50 9.31
CA ASN A 256 24.05 -8.98 10.01
C ASN A 256 22.75 -8.33 9.51
N THR A 257 22.81 -7.33 8.64
CA THR A 257 21.63 -6.63 8.10
C THR A 257 20.57 -7.60 7.56
N PRO A 258 20.90 -8.66 6.77
CA PRO A 258 19.88 -9.58 6.25
C PRO A 258 19.12 -10.37 7.32
N ALA A 259 19.70 -10.53 8.51
CA ALA A 259 19.09 -11.27 9.62
C ALA A 259 18.23 -10.39 10.55
N GLN A 260 18.22 -9.06 10.34
CA GLN A 260 17.55 -8.10 11.24
C GLN A 260 16.42 -7.39 10.51
N ALA A 261 15.19 -7.88 10.69
CA ALA A 261 14.03 -7.32 10.01
C ALA A 261 13.62 -5.93 10.53
N ASN A 262 13.68 -5.71 11.86
CA ASN A 262 13.07 -4.54 12.49
C ASN A 262 14.04 -3.63 13.25
N ASN A 263 15.20 -4.14 13.66
CA ASN A 263 16.18 -3.40 14.45
C ASN A 263 17.56 -3.51 13.83
N GLN A 264 18.34 -2.44 13.96
CA GLN A 264 19.75 -2.42 13.57
C GLN A 264 20.57 -1.79 14.70
N ASP A 265 21.69 -2.39 15.01
CA ASP A 265 22.67 -1.81 15.91
C ASP A 265 23.52 -0.80 15.14
N PHE A 266 23.50 0.46 15.57
CA PHE A 266 24.30 1.54 15.02
C PHE A 266 25.63 1.69 15.80
N THR A 267 26.35 0.60 15.97
CA THR A 267 27.65 0.61 16.66
C THR A 267 28.81 0.60 15.70
#